data_f47dcff80cc4a3c493dc0013cbc3a92d
#
_entry.id   f47dcff80cc4a3c493dc0013cbc3a92d
#
_cell.length_a   1.000
_cell.length_b   1.000
_cell.length_c   1.000
_cell.angle_alpha   90.00
_cell.angle_beta   90.00
_cell.angle_gamma   90.00
#
_symmetry.space_group_name_H-M   'P 1'
#
loop_
_entity.id
_entity.type
_entity.pdbx_description
1 polymer ?
#
loop_
_entity_poly.entity_id
_entity_poly.type
_entity_poly.pdbx_seq_one_letter_code
_entity_poly.pdbx_strand_id
1 'polypeptide(L)'
;GIPQRNLDALQRFVQKGGHFGLATGRAPFSAKEFLHLLPINSPCLCVNGGAVYDMQKDEYIYTDFLPEQARDYIEKILSSYPELDTAVLTDQAYYYVADPELAAGRMKLQNYTVNPYMRQPMEGNWFKATFNCRGDDARRYTDLLNSRGWEGVRFTCSDSYFIEMLPVDTSKGNAIRKMCERLGINIDQTVAVGDYYNDIEMFEAAGFSACVAGAPEEIKQLVDKVLVSCEEGAVAQLIELLEAKYEG
;
A
#
# COMPACT_ATOMS: atom_id res chain seq x y z
N GLY A 1 6.51 0.55 -17.98
CA GLY A 1 7.47 1.52 -17.39
C GLY A 1 6.76 2.80 -16.99
N ILE A 2 7.42 3.66 -16.23
CA ILE A 2 6.88 4.97 -15.85
C ILE A 2 6.95 5.88 -17.10
N PRO A 3 5.84 6.55 -17.51
CA PRO A 3 5.87 7.50 -18.62
C PRO A 3 6.88 8.63 -18.37
N GLN A 4 7.69 8.97 -19.39
CA GLN A 4 8.71 10.01 -19.28
C GLN A 4 8.13 11.36 -18.86
N ARG A 5 6.93 11.69 -19.35
CA ARG A 5 6.19 12.90 -18.96
C ARG A 5 6.00 13.00 -17.43
N ASN A 6 5.70 11.87 -16.76
CA ASN A 6 5.55 11.85 -15.30
C ASN A 6 6.87 12.12 -14.60
N LEU A 7 7.97 11.54 -15.08
CA LEU A 7 9.31 11.74 -14.52
C LEU A 7 9.74 13.22 -14.65
N ASP A 8 9.55 13.80 -15.82
CA ASP A 8 9.90 15.22 -16.09
C ASP A 8 9.09 16.17 -15.20
N ALA A 9 7.78 15.88 -15.02
CA ALA A 9 6.93 16.70 -14.17
C ALA A 9 7.31 16.58 -12.69
N LEU A 10 7.59 15.37 -12.20
CA LEU A 10 8.05 15.13 -10.83
C LEU A 10 9.38 15.83 -10.54
N GLN A 11 10.32 15.77 -11.48
CA GLN A 11 11.61 16.46 -11.35
C GLN A 11 11.42 17.97 -11.23
N ARG A 12 10.59 18.59 -12.09
CA ARG A 12 10.26 20.00 -12.00
C ARG A 12 9.60 20.36 -10.67
N PHE A 13 8.63 19.55 -10.23
CA PHE A 13 7.94 19.76 -8.97
C PHE A 13 8.90 19.78 -7.78
N VAL A 14 9.79 18.80 -7.69
CA VAL A 14 10.81 18.73 -6.64
C VAL A 14 11.80 19.88 -6.71
N GLN A 15 12.25 20.27 -7.91
CA GLN A 15 13.15 21.42 -8.11
C GLN A 15 12.53 22.76 -7.68
N LYS A 16 11.19 22.89 -7.75
CA LYS A 16 10.44 24.04 -7.26
C LYS A 16 10.16 23.97 -5.73
N GLY A 17 10.72 23.02 -5.02
CA GLY A 17 10.56 22.85 -3.57
C GLY A 17 9.39 21.96 -3.15
N GLY A 18 8.75 21.27 -4.08
CA GLY A 18 7.72 20.29 -3.79
C GLY A 18 8.31 19.04 -3.09
N HIS A 19 7.51 18.41 -2.24
CA HIS A 19 7.85 17.18 -1.54
C HIS A 19 7.12 16.01 -2.20
N PHE A 20 7.87 14.98 -2.58
CA PHE A 20 7.33 13.79 -3.24
C PHE A 20 7.75 12.51 -2.52
N GLY A 21 6.76 11.69 -2.16
CA GLY A 21 6.93 10.35 -1.60
C GLY A 21 5.93 9.37 -2.22
N LEU A 22 6.18 8.09 -2.04
CA LEU A 22 5.29 7.02 -2.49
C LEU A 22 4.34 6.58 -1.37
N ALA A 23 3.13 6.14 -1.74
CA ALA A 23 2.20 5.45 -0.87
C ALA A 23 1.87 4.07 -1.47
N THR A 24 2.45 3.00 -0.91
CA THR A 24 2.43 1.67 -1.51
C THR A 24 2.12 0.56 -0.51
N GLY A 25 1.51 -0.54 -0.99
CA GLY A 25 1.41 -1.80 -0.24
C GLY A 25 2.71 -2.61 -0.16
N ARG A 26 3.77 -2.19 -0.89
CA ARG A 26 5.07 -2.87 -0.89
C ARG A 26 5.86 -2.59 0.38
N ALA A 27 6.73 -3.55 0.75
CA ALA A 27 7.74 -3.32 1.78
C ALA A 27 8.83 -2.35 1.28
N PRO A 28 9.55 -1.64 2.18
CA PRO A 28 10.64 -0.75 1.79
C PRO A 28 11.68 -1.41 0.90
N PHE A 29 12.12 -2.64 1.23
CA PHE A 29 13.13 -3.37 0.44
C PHE A 29 12.63 -3.69 -0.98
N SER A 30 11.32 -3.94 -1.17
CA SER A 30 10.73 -4.17 -2.49
C SER A 30 10.46 -2.86 -3.24
N ALA A 31 10.14 -1.78 -2.54
CA ALA A 31 9.93 -0.48 -3.15
C ALA A 31 11.23 0.14 -3.65
N LYS A 32 12.37 -0.15 -3.02
CA LYS A 32 13.70 0.34 -3.41
C LYS A 32 14.08 0.02 -4.86
N GLU A 33 13.58 -1.07 -5.42
CA GLU A 33 13.82 -1.43 -6.82
C GLU A 33 13.38 -0.35 -7.82
N PHE A 34 12.41 0.48 -7.45
CA PHE A 34 11.87 1.54 -8.31
C PHE A 34 12.40 2.94 -7.97
N LEU A 35 13.08 3.09 -6.83
CA LEU A 35 13.43 4.40 -6.29
C LEU A 35 14.48 5.14 -7.11
N HIS A 36 15.37 4.41 -7.77
CA HIS A 36 16.40 5.02 -8.62
C HIS A 36 15.82 5.74 -9.85
N LEU A 37 14.53 5.53 -10.15
CA LEU A 37 13.81 6.14 -11.26
C LEU A 37 13.05 7.41 -10.87
N LEU A 38 12.84 7.65 -9.56
CA LEU A 38 11.92 8.66 -9.06
C LEU A 38 12.66 9.70 -8.18
N PRO A 39 12.35 10.99 -8.29
CA PRO A 39 12.99 12.05 -7.50
C PRO A 39 12.39 12.14 -6.09
N ILE A 40 12.39 11.02 -5.35
CA ILE A 40 11.85 10.96 -4.00
C ILE A 40 12.70 11.79 -3.05
N ASN A 41 12.07 12.77 -2.40
CA ASN A 41 12.69 13.67 -1.43
C ASN A 41 11.88 13.81 -0.13
N SER A 42 10.92 12.90 0.09
CA SER A 42 10.10 12.80 1.28
C SER A 42 9.99 11.34 1.73
N PRO A 43 9.71 11.04 3.00
CA PRO A 43 9.43 9.69 3.42
C PRO A 43 8.28 9.04 2.64
N CYS A 44 8.34 7.73 2.49
CA CYS A 44 7.35 6.93 1.79
C CYS A 44 6.45 6.19 2.78
N LEU A 45 5.16 6.09 2.43
CA LEU A 45 4.21 5.23 3.12
C LEU A 45 4.31 3.84 2.50
N CYS A 46 4.83 2.90 3.27
CA CYS A 46 5.00 1.51 2.85
C CYS A 46 4.00 0.60 3.58
N VAL A 47 3.79 -0.61 3.06
CA VAL A 47 2.94 -1.64 3.69
C VAL A 47 1.52 -1.14 3.98
N ASN A 48 0.91 -0.39 3.03
CA ASN A 48 -0.39 0.26 3.20
C ASN A 48 -0.49 1.17 4.45
N GLY A 49 0.62 1.77 4.85
CA GLY A 49 0.72 2.63 6.02
C GLY A 49 1.23 1.94 7.28
N GLY A 50 1.52 0.62 7.24
CA GLY A 50 2.17 -0.11 8.34
C GLY A 50 3.62 0.31 8.58
N ALA A 51 4.21 1.04 7.64
CA ALA A 51 5.52 1.65 7.80
C ALA A 51 5.60 3.01 7.11
N VAL A 52 6.21 3.99 7.77
CA VAL A 52 6.73 5.22 7.17
C VAL A 52 8.24 5.09 7.11
N TYR A 53 8.80 5.18 5.91
CA TYR A 53 10.21 4.87 5.67
C TYR A 53 10.92 6.00 4.95
N ASP A 54 12.04 6.46 5.53
CA ASP A 54 12.93 7.43 4.88
C ASP A 54 13.90 6.67 3.96
N MET A 55 13.65 6.78 2.66
CA MET A 55 14.43 6.09 1.64
C MET A 55 15.85 6.64 1.50
N GLN A 56 16.08 7.90 1.86
CA GLN A 56 17.40 8.54 1.76
C GLN A 56 18.28 8.16 2.93
N LYS A 57 17.70 8.08 4.15
CA LYS A 57 18.41 7.69 5.35
C LYS A 57 18.42 6.18 5.60
N ASP A 58 17.61 5.44 4.85
CA ASP A 58 17.46 3.99 4.98
C ASP A 58 16.95 3.56 6.37
N GLU A 59 15.96 4.29 6.91
CA GLU A 59 15.44 4.06 8.26
C GLU A 59 13.91 4.09 8.34
N TYR A 60 13.36 3.31 9.28
CA TYR A 60 11.94 3.40 9.65
C TYR A 60 11.72 4.60 10.56
N ILE A 61 10.82 5.50 10.14
CA ILE A 61 10.32 6.61 10.97
C ILE A 61 9.20 6.13 11.88
N TYR A 62 8.39 5.21 11.38
CA TYR A 62 7.26 4.62 12.07
C TYR A 62 7.01 3.21 11.57
N THR A 63 6.59 2.33 12.47
CA THR A 63 6.13 0.96 12.15
C THR A 63 4.89 0.61 12.95
N ASP A 64 4.03 -0.19 12.37
CA ASP A 64 2.85 -0.78 12.99
C ASP A 64 2.81 -2.26 12.64
N PHE A 65 2.71 -3.12 13.63
CA PHE A 65 2.83 -4.55 13.46
C PHE A 65 1.53 -5.27 13.86
N LEU A 66 1.26 -6.38 13.21
CA LEU A 66 0.18 -7.28 13.57
C LEU A 66 0.33 -7.76 15.02
N PRO A 67 -0.79 -7.90 15.76
CA PRO A 67 -0.77 -8.45 17.11
C PRO A 67 -0.38 -9.94 17.09
N GLU A 68 0.08 -10.47 18.23
CA GLU A 68 0.49 -11.87 18.35
C GLU A 68 -0.60 -12.87 17.93
N GLN A 69 -1.86 -12.53 18.18
CA GLN A 69 -3.01 -13.35 17.80
C GLN A 69 -3.22 -13.50 16.28
N ALA A 70 -2.56 -12.68 15.47
CA ALA A 70 -2.68 -12.72 14.02
C ALA A 70 -2.37 -14.10 13.44
N ARG A 71 -1.45 -14.85 14.07
CA ARG A 71 -1.13 -16.23 13.67
C ARG A 71 -2.36 -17.13 13.74
N ASP A 72 -3.05 -17.12 14.90
CA ASP A 72 -4.24 -17.93 15.11
C ASP A 72 -5.37 -17.51 14.15
N TYR A 73 -5.45 -16.23 13.82
CA TYR A 73 -6.43 -15.73 12.86
C TYR A 73 -6.17 -16.27 11.46
N ILE A 74 -4.92 -16.27 11.01
CA ILE A 74 -4.54 -16.82 9.71
C ILE A 74 -4.89 -18.30 9.64
N GLU A 75 -4.55 -19.10 10.67
CA GLU A 75 -4.86 -20.53 10.74
C GLU A 75 -6.38 -20.79 10.67
N LYS A 76 -7.17 -19.99 11.40
CA LYS A 76 -8.63 -20.07 11.35
C LYS A 76 -9.21 -19.70 9.99
N ILE A 77 -8.66 -18.66 9.35
CA ILE A 77 -9.10 -18.22 8.02
C ILE A 77 -8.80 -19.31 6.99
N LEU A 78 -7.57 -19.83 6.95
CA LEU A 78 -7.18 -20.87 6.01
C LEU A 78 -7.94 -22.19 6.22
N SER A 79 -8.26 -22.53 7.48
CA SER A 79 -9.11 -23.69 7.80
C SER A 79 -10.55 -23.51 7.35
N SER A 80 -11.08 -22.27 7.40
CA SER A 80 -12.46 -21.96 7.00
C SER A 80 -12.59 -21.76 5.49
N TYR A 81 -11.51 -21.35 4.82
CA TYR A 81 -11.44 -21.01 3.40
C TYR A 81 -10.18 -21.63 2.77
N PRO A 82 -10.19 -22.96 2.56
CA PRO A 82 -9.02 -23.70 2.05
C PRO A 82 -8.61 -23.32 0.61
N GLU A 83 -9.47 -22.60 -0.09
CA GLU A 83 -9.18 -22.04 -1.42
C GLU A 83 -8.28 -20.79 -1.38
N LEU A 84 -8.14 -20.15 -0.20
CA LEU A 84 -7.23 -19.02 -0.01
C LEU A 84 -5.82 -19.52 0.26
N ASP A 85 -4.85 -18.82 -0.28
CA ASP A 85 -3.45 -18.95 0.12
C ASP A 85 -2.96 -17.64 0.74
N THR A 86 -1.85 -17.69 1.46
CA THR A 86 -1.42 -16.55 2.27
C THR A 86 0.08 -16.35 2.20
N ALA A 87 0.48 -15.08 2.12
CA ALA A 87 1.85 -14.63 2.35
C ALA A 87 1.88 -13.70 3.55
N VAL A 88 2.83 -13.89 4.45
CA VAL A 88 3.11 -12.99 5.58
C VAL A 88 4.32 -12.14 5.25
N LEU A 89 4.17 -10.83 5.38
CA LEU A 89 5.26 -9.87 5.27
C LEU A 89 5.74 -9.51 6.67
N THR A 90 7.02 -9.72 6.90
CA THR A 90 7.72 -9.25 8.10
C THR A 90 8.65 -8.08 7.78
N ASP A 91 9.28 -7.51 8.79
CA ASP A 91 10.35 -6.52 8.60
C ASP A 91 11.64 -7.11 8.02
N GLN A 92 11.74 -8.43 7.90
CA GLN A 92 12.89 -9.15 7.36
C GLN A 92 12.65 -9.76 5.98
N ALA A 93 11.47 -10.36 5.76
CA ALA A 93 11.19 -11.13 4.55
C ALA A 93 9.69 -11.30 4.27
N TYR A 94 9.41 -11.84 3.09
CA TYR A 94 8.11 -12.45 2.78
C TYR A 94 8.15 -13.95 3.05
N TYR A 95 7.14 -14.45 3.75
CA TYR A 95 6.93 -15.88 3.99
C TYR A 95 5.64 -16.31 3.31
N TYR A 96 5.76 -17.22 2.33
CA TYR A 96 4.60 -17.79 1.67
C TYR A 96 4.09 -18.98 2.45
N VAL A 97 2.86 -18.91 2.94
CA VAL A 97 2.21 -19.95 3.75
C VAL A 97 1.32 -20.79 2.83
N ALA A 98 1.88 -21.81 2.22
CA ALA A 98 1.16 -22.70 1.34
C ALA A 98 1.74 -24.10 1.33
N ASP A 99 0.98 -25.04 0.77
CA ASP A 99 1.51 -26.33 0.39
C ASP A 99 2.67 -26.14 -0.62
N PRO A 100 3.85 -26.76 -0.43
CA PRO A 100 4.97 -26.61 -1.34
C PRO A 100 4.66 -26.99 -2.79
N GLU A 101 3.76 -27.94 -3.04
CA GLU A 101 3.34 -28.31 -4.38
C GLU A 101 2.47 -27.23 -5.04
N LEU A 102 1.59 -26.58 -4.27
CA LEU A 102 0.81 -25.43 -4.72
C LEU A 102 1.66 -24.17 -4.89
N ALA A 103 2.66 -23.99 -4.04
CA ALA A 103 3.60 -22.89 -4.08
C ALA A 103 4.52 -22.94 -5.30
N ALA A 104 4.95 -24.11 -5.73
CA ALA A 104 5.95 -24.31 -6.82
C ALA A 104 5.53 -23.60 -8.14
N GLY A 105 4.23 -23.53 -8.43
CA GLY A 105 3.71 -22.80 -9.59
C GLY A 105 3.71 -21.27 -9.46
N ARG A 106 3.76 -20.74 -8.25
CA ARG A 106 3.66 -19.31 -7.92
C ARG A 106 4.98 -18.68 -7.47
N MET A 107 5.98 -19.49 -7.13
CA MET A 107 7.30 -19.08 -6.63
C MET A 107 8.19 -18.33 -7.64
N LYS A 108 7.69 -17.94 -8.80
CA LYS A 108 8.38 -17.01 -9.70
C LYS A 108 8.42 -15.56 -9.17
N LEU A 109 7.79 -15.31 -8.04
CA LEU A 109 7.90 -14.04 -7.33
C LEU A 109 9.19 -14.10 -6.50
N GLN A 110 10.18 -13.32 -6.92
CA GLN A 110 11.50 -13.22 -6.29
C GLN A 110 11.39 -12.93 -4.78
N ASN A 111 12.19 -13.63 -3.98
CA ASN A 111 12.39 -13.40 -2.55
C ASN A 111 11.32 -13.91 -1.58
N TYR A 112 10.51 -14.90 -1.93
CA TYR A 112 9.64 -15.56 -0.96
C TYR A 112 10.33 -16.77 -0.33
N THR A 113 10.37 -16.81 1.01
CA THR A 113 10.66 -18.04 1.75
C THR A 113 9.38 -18.85 1.89
N VAL A 114 9.37 -20.10 1.47
CA VAL A 114 8.20 -20.97 1.64
C VAL A 114 8.17 -21.47 3.08
N ASN A 115 7.07 -21.20 3.78
CA ASN A 115 6.80 -21.70 5.12
C ASN A 115 5.51 -22.52 5.10
N PRO A 116 5.58 -23.85 4.94
CA PRO A 116 4.39 -24.69 4.83
C PRO A 116 3.55 -24.60 6.11
N TYR A 117 2.29 -24.17 5.99
CA TYR A 117 1.30 -24.17 7.06
C TYR A 117 1.75 -23.52 8.37
N MET A 118 2.62 -22.51 8.29
CA MET A 118 3.13 -21.79 9.47
C MET A 118 3.82 -22.71 10.51
N ARG A 119 4.30 -23.87 10.10
CA ARG A 119 4.94 -24.86 10.99
C ARG A 119 6.34 -24.43 11.43
N GLN A 120 7.00 -23.58 10.65
CA GLN A 120 8.31 -23.05 10.98
C GLN A 120 8.19 -21.64 11.55
N PRO A 121 9.07 -21.22 12.47
CA PRO A 121 9.13 -19.85 12.92
C PRO A 121 9.36 -18.88 11.73
N MET A 122 8.66 -17.77 11.73
CA MET A 122 8.94 -16.65 10.82
C MET A 122 9.74 -15.62 11.60
N GLU A 123 10.86 -15.20 11.03
CA GLU A 123 11.70 -14.18 11.64
C GLU A 123 11.08 -12.79 11.45
N GLY A 124 11.34 -11.92 12.44
CA GLY A 124 10.91 -10.53 12.41
C GLY A 124 9.48 -10.29 12.91
N ASN A 125 9.14 -9.01 12.96
CA ASN A 125 7.82 -8.54 13.33
C ASN A 125 6.91 -8.55 12.10
N TRP A 126 5.67 -8.95 12.25
CA TRP A 126 4.74 -9.09 11.13
C TRP A 126 4.04 -7.78 10.82
N PHE A 127 4.24 -7.27 9.62
CA PHE A 127 3.53 -6.09 9.15
C PHE A 127 2.12 -6.41 8.67
N LYS A 128 1.98 -7.46 7.86
CA LYS A 128 0.70 -7.83 7.26
C LYS A 128 0.69 -9.29 6.82
N ALA A 129 -0.53 -9.82 6.64
CA ALA A 129 -0.75 -11.03 5.86
C ALA A 129 -1.60 -10.70 4.63
N THR A 130 -1.22 -11.24 3.48
CA THR A 130 -1.96 -11.09 2.23
C THR A 130 -2.56 -12.43 1.86
N PHE A 131 -3.88 -12.48 1.78
CA PHE A 131 -4.61 -13.66 1.29
C PHE A 131 -4.91 -13.47 -0.20
N ASN A 132 -4.66 -14.52 -0.98
CA ASN A 132 -4.99 -14.53 -2.39
C ASN A 132 -6.27 -15.33 -2.60
N CYS A 133 -7.25 -14.76 -3.27
CA CYS A 133 -8.44 -15.46 -3.72
C CYS A 133 -8.39 -15.74 -5.22
N ARG A 134 -9.24 -16.66 -5.68
CA ARG A 134 -9.42 -16.92 -7.11
C ARG A 134 -10.57 -16.06 -7.62
N GLY A 135 -10.40 -15.52 -8.82
CA GLY A 135 -11.41 -14.63 -9.42
C GLY A 135 -11.45 -13.25 -8.71
N ASP A 136 -12.44 -12.46 -9.00
CA ASP A 136 -12.61 -11.08 -8.49
C ASP A 136 -13.36 -11.04 -7.14
N ASP A 137 -13.05 -11.97 -6.23
CA ASP A 137 -13.80 -12.19 -4.97
C ASP A 137 -13.20 -11.46 -3.75
N ALA A 138 -12.08 -10.76 -3.91
CA ALA A 138 -11.36 -10.17 -2.77
C ALA A 138 -12.22 -9.21 -1.95
N ARG A 139 -13.06 -8.38 -2.59
CA ARG A 139 -13.97 -7.47 -1.89
C ARG A 139 -14.97 -8.23 -1.03
N ARG A 140 -15.60 -9.27 -1.56
CA ARG A 140 -16.56 -10.11 -0.82
C ARG A 140 -15.93 -10.77 0.40
N TYR A 141 -14.70 -11.31 0.26
CA TYR A 141 -13.96 -11.86 1.39
C TYR A 141 -13.55 -10.79 2.41
N THR A 142 -13.15 -9.61 1.95
CA THR A 142 -12.80 -8.48 2.83
C THR A 142 -13.98 -8.10 3.72
N ASP A 143 -15.17 -7.92 3.14
CA ASP A 143 -16.39 -7.58 3.89
C ASP A 143 -16.77 -8.71 4.88
N LEU A 144 -16.69 -9.96 4.42
CA LEU A 144 -16.98 -11.13 5.25
C LEU A 144 -15.99 -11.26 6.43
N LEU A 145 -14.71 -11.05 6.21
CA LEU A 145 -13.70 -11.13 7.27
C LEU A 145 -13.87 -9.98 8.28
N ASN A 146 -14.09 -8.74 7.81
CA ASN A 146 -14.34 -7.61 8.70
C ASN A 146 -15.60 -7.80 9.55
N SER A 147 -16.65 -8.47 9.04
CA SER A 147 -17.88 -8.72 9.79
C SER A 147 -17.72 -9.67 10.99
N ARG A 148 -16.60 -10.39 11.08
CA ARG A 148 -16.34 -11.37 12.15
C ARG A 148 -15.73 -10.78 13.42
N GLY A 149 -15.34 -9.50 13.42
CA GLY A 149 -14.86 -8.80 14.62
C GLY A 149 -13.53 -9.35 15.17
N TRP A 150 -12.50 -9.51 14.35
CA TRP A 150 -11.16 -9.90 14.77
C TRP A 150 -10.51 -8.77 15.57
N GLU A 151 -10.07 -9.05 16.79
CA GLU A 151 -9.47 -8.05 17.67
C GLU A 151 -8.09 -7.61 17.16
N GLY A 152 -7.87 -6.30 17.11
CA GLY A 152 -6.58 -5.70 16.77
C GLY A 152 -6.20 -5.75 15.29
N VAL A 153 -7.06 -6.28 14.41
CA VAL A 153 -6.82 -6.35 12.97
C VAL A 153 -8.00 -5.86 12.16
N ARG A 154 -7.71 -5.44 10.94
CA ARG A 154 -8.68 -5.10 9.89
C ARG A 154 -8.29 -5.76 8.58
N PHE A 155 -9.24 -5.85 7.67
CA PHE A 155 -8.99 -6.35 6.31
C PHE A 155 -9.29 -5.25 5.30
N THR A 156 -8.44 -5.16 4.26
CA THR A 156 -8.65 -4.25 3.13
C THR A 156 -8.41 -4.99 1.82
N CYS A 157 -9.04 -4.49 0.76
CA CYS A 157 -8.88 -4.99 -0.59
C CYS A 157 -7.87 -4.10 -1.32
N SER A 158 -6.74 -4.65 -1.72
CA SER A 158 -5.68 -3.91 -2.43
C SER A 158 -5.62 -4.20 -3.92
N ASP A 159 -6.34 -5.22 -4.36
CA ASP A 159 -6.55 -5.62 -5.76
C ASP A 159 -7.76 -6.56 -5.82
N SER A 160 -8.24 -6.89 -7.01
CA SER A 160 -9.37 -7.82 -7.21
C SER A 160 -9.14 -9.23 -6.62
N TYR A 161 -7.86 -9.62 -6.40
CA TYR A 161 -7.49 -10.95 -5.84
C TYR A 161 -6.86 -10.87 -4.46
N PHE A 162 -6.52 -9.68 -3.94
CA PHE A 162 -5.73 -9.53 -2.70
C PHE A 162 -6.55 -8.96 -1.57
N ILE A 163 -6.62 -9.73 -0.48
CA ILE A 163 -7.17 -9.34 0.79
C ILE A 163 -6.00 -9.18 1.76
N GLU A 164 -5.84 -8.03 2.36
CA GLU A 164 -4.75 -7.77 3.28
C GLU A 164 -5.25 -7.64 4.71
N MET A 165 -4.73 -8.46 5.61
CA MET A 165 -4.89 -8.32 7.05
C MET A 165 -3.81 -7.37 7.56
N LEU A 166 -4.22 -6.30 8.19
CA LEU A 166 -3.39 -5.22 8.73
C LEU A 166 -3.73 -5.00 10.20
N PRO A 167 -2.85 -4.36 11.00
CA PRO A 167 -3.25 -3.81 12.30
C PRO A 167 -4.46 -2.89 12.15
N VAL A 168 -5.33 -2.85 13.16
CA VAL A 168 -6.64 -2.17 13.08
C VAL A 168 -6.53 -0.68 12.73
N ASP A 169 -5.48 0.00 13.22
CA ASP A 169 -5.23 1.42 12.96
C ASP A 169 -4.33 1.68 11.75
N THR A 170 -3.92 0.63 11.04
CA THR A 170 -3.06 0.78 9.87
C THR A 170 -3.87 1.10 8.63
N SER A 171 -3.57 2.25 8.04
CA SER A 171 -4.05 2.67 6.72
C SER A 171 -3.12 3.73 6.13
N LYS A 172 -3.18 3.92 4.80
CA LYS A 172 -2.45 5.00 4.13
C LYS A 172 -2.88 6.38 4.66
N GLY A 173 -4.15 6.54 5.04
CA GLY A 173 -4.67 7.77 5.62
C GLY A 173 -4.10 8.06 7.01
N ASN A 174 -4.05 7.08 7.90
CA ASN A 174 -3.43 7.26 9.20
C ASN A 174 -1.92 7.48 9.10
N ALA A 175 -1.26 6.84 8.14
CA ALA A 175 0.17 7.01 7.93
C ALA A 175 0.53 8.41 7.43
N ILE A 176 -0.24 9.00 6.49
CA ILE A 176 0.00 10.37 6.03
C ILE A 176 -0.22 11.38 7.17
N ARG A 177 -1.24 11.18 8.03
CA ARG A 177 -1.46 12.04 9.22
C ARG A 177 -0.27 11.98 10.17
N LYS A 178 0.19 10.78 10.54
CA LYS A 178 1.37 10.57 11.40
C LYS A 178 2.64 11.15 10.78
N MET A 179 2.82 11.01 9.48
CA MET A 179 3.96 11.60 8.76
C MET A 179 3.92 13.12 8.80
N CYS A 180 2.78 13.74 8.49
CA CYS A 180 2.61 15.19 8.52
C CYS A 180 2.86 15.76 9.92
N GLU A 181 2.31 15.13 10.96
CA GLU A 181 2.54 15.51 12.35
C GLU A 181 4.03 15.50 12.70
N ARG A 182 4.74 14.42 12.36
CA ARG A 182 6.18 14.28 12.66
C ARG A 182 7.07 15.25 11.89
N LEU A 183 6.68 15.61 10.68
CA LEU A 183 7.44 16.52 9.82
C LEU A 183 7.02 17.99 9.98
N GLY A 184 5.98 18.26 10.78
CA GLY A 184 5.42 19.61 10.93
C GLY A 184 4.75 20.15 9.66
N ILE A 185 4.24 19.27 8.81
CA ILE A 185 3.55 19.62 7.57
C ILE A 185 2.05 19.76 7.87
N ASN A 186 1.42 20.85 7.41
CA ASN A 186 -0.03 20.95 7.46
C ASN A 186 -0.64 19.96 6.45
N ILE A 187 -1.50 19.07 6.93
CA ILE A 187 -2.12 18.04 6.09
C ILE A 187 -2.94 18.62 4.94
N ASP A 188 -3.52 19.83 5.10
CA ASP A 188 -4.25 20.55 4.05
C ASP A 188 -3.35 20.94 2.85
N GLN A 189 -2.03 20.88 3.03
CA GLN A 189 -1.04 21.12 1.97
C GLN A 189 -0.61 19.85 1.26
N THR A 190 -1.19 18.71 1.61
CA THR A 190 -0.88 17.43 0.97
C THR A 190 -1.81 17.14 -0.21
N VAL A 191 -1.26 16.41 -1.17
CA VAL A 191 -1.99 15.93 -2.33
C VAL A 191 -1.82 14.42 -2.41
N ALA A 192 -2.91 13.68 -2.48
CA ALA A 192 -2.91 12.24 -2.64
C ALA A 192 -3.38 11.84 -4.04
N VAL A 193 -2.68 10.88 -4.65
CA VAL A 193 -3.15 10.24 -5.89
C VAL A 193 -3.08 8.73 -5.75
N GLY A 194 -4.14 8.06 -6.20
CA GLY A 194 -4.27 6.60 -6.07
C GLY A 194 -5.29 6.04 -7.07
N ASP A 195 -5.64 4.77 -6.90
CA ASP A 195 -6.47 4.06 -7.86
C ASP A 195 -7.44 3.03 -7.27
N TYR A 196 -7.30 2.66 -5.97
CA TYR A 196 -8.04 1.54 -5.43
C TYR A 196 -8.58 1.76 -4.00
N TYR A 197 -9.29 0.77 -3.45
CA TYR A 197 -9.98 0.86 -2.15
C TYR A 197 -9.05 1.10 -0.96
N ASN A 198 -7.81 0.63 -1.00
CA ASN A 198 -6.80 0.89 0.03
C ASN A 198 -6.28 2.35 0.03
N ASP A 199 -6.70 3.17 -0.93
CA ASP A 199 -6.36 4.60 -1.02
C ASP A 199 -7.46 5.50 -0.43
N ILE A 200 -8.66 4.98 -0.15
CA ILE A 200 -9.81 5.81 0.29
C ILE A 200 -9.45 6.67 1.49
N GLU A 201 -8.92 6.07 2.55
CA GLU A 201 -8.57 6.82 3.76
C GLU A 201 -7.43 7.84 3.53
N MET A 202 -6.58 7.62 2.52
CA MET A 202 -5.57 8.60 2.10
C MET A 202 -6.22 9.78 1.35
N PHE A 203 -7.20 9.53 0.51
CA PHE A 203 -7.99 10.58 -0.15
C PHE A 203 -8.73 11.45 0.87
N GLU A 204 -9.36 10.82 1.87
CA GLU A 204 -10.07 11.51 2.95
C GLU A 204 -9.13 12.30 3.87
N ALA A 205 -7.87 11.91 3.98
CA ALA A 205 -6.90 12.56 4.85
C ALA A 205 -6.21 13.75 4.20
N ALA A 206 -5.97 13.70 2.90
CA ALA A 206 -5.21 14.71 2.17
C ALA A 206 -6.01 16.00 1.95
N GLY A 207 -5.32 17.14 1.80
CA GLY A 207 -5.93 18.42 1.47
C GLY A 207 -6.46 18.50 0.03
N PHE A 208 -5.98 17.65 -0.87
CA PHE A 208 -6.51 17.45 -2.22
C PHE A 208 -6.31 16.00 -2.65
N SER A 209 -7.33 15.41 -3.24
CA SER A 209 -7.35 14.02 -3.65
C SER A 209 -7.59 13.85 -5.15
N ALA A 210 -6.91 12.88 -5.75
CA ALA A 210 -7.11 12.55 -7.15
C ALA A 210 -7.00 11.04 -7.41
N CYS A 211 -7.74 10.53 -8.39
CA CYS A 211 -7.56 9.18 -8.87
C CYS A 211 -7.34 9.14 -10.38
N VAL A 212 -6.81 8.02 -10.86
CA VAL A 212 -6.61 7.80 -12.30
C VAL A 212 -7.89 7.34 -13.00
N ALA A 213 -7.98 7.54 -14.31
CA ALA A 213 -9.16 7.18 -15.11
C ALA A 213 -9.55 5.70 -15.00
N GLY A 214 -8.59 4.81 -14.75
CA GLY A 214 -8.83 3.37 -14.57
C GLY A 214 -9.37 2.95 -13.20
N ALA A 215 -9.49 3.88 -12.24
CA ALA A 215 -10.04 3.57 -10.91
C ALA A 215 -11.52 3.13 -10.98
N PRO A 216 -11.98 2.30 -10.02
CA PRO A 216 -13.40 1.98 -9.89
C PRO A 216 -14.28 3.23 -9.82
N GLU A 217 -15.51 3.16 -10.33
CA GLU A 217 -16.42 4.31 -10.39
C GLU A 217 -16.74 4.87 -9.00
N GLU A 218 -16.84 4.00 -8.00
CA GLU A 218 -17.04 4.37 -6.60
C GLU A 218 -15.87 5.25 -6.06
N ILE A 219 -14.64 4.94 -6.46
CA ILE A 219 -13.45 5.72 -6.08
C ILE A 219 -13.46 7.10 -6.77
N LYS A 220 -13.86 7.16 -8.04
CA LYS A 220 -13.94 8.43 -8.78
C LYS A 220 -14.91 9.42 -8.16
N GLN A 221 -15.95 8.92 -7.47
CA GLN A 221 -16.94 9.77 -6.77
C GLN A 221 -16.43 10.32 -5.44
N LEU A 222 -15.35 9.77 -4.88
CA LEU A 222 -14.80 10.17 -3.57
C LEU A 222 -13.68 11.21 -3.65
N VAL A 223 -13.15 11.48 -4.85
CA VAL A 223 -11.98 12.35 -5.02
C VAL A 223 -12.32 13.70 -5.62
N ASP A 224 -11.48 14.70 -5.35
CA ASP A 224 -11.64 16.03 -5.91
C ASP A 224 -11.41 16.08 -7.42
N LYS A 225 -10.57 15.15 -7.96
CA LYS A 225 -10.22 15.14 -9.37
C LYS A 225 -10.01 13.73 -9.93
N VAL A 226 -10.65 13.44 -11.05
CA VAL A 226 -10.29 12.29 -11.89
C VAL A 226 -9.28 12.76 -12.94
N LEU A 227 -8.14 12.08 -12.98
CA LEU A 227 -7.04 12.35 -13.92
C LEU A 227 -7.14 11.41 -15.13
N VAL A 228 -6.29 11.65 -16.12
CA VAL A 228 -6.09 10.71 -17.25
C VAL A 228 -5.55 9.36 -16.76
N SER A 229 -5.38 8.39 -17.66
CA SER A 229 -4.80 7.09 -17.31
C SER A 229 -3.32 7.19 -16.89
N CYS A 230 -2.82 6.16 -16.25
CA CYS A 230 -1.40 6.08 -15.88
C CYS A 230 -0.49 6.22 -17.10
N GLU A 231 -0.87 5.57 -18.20
CA GLU A 231 -0.12 5.57 -19.47
C GLU A 231 -0.10 6.95 -20.14
N GLU A 232 -1.16 7.73 -19.97
CA GLU A 232 -1.28 9.09 -20.51
C GLU A 232 -0.58 10.13 -19.64
N GLY A 233 -0.06 9.75 -18.47
CA GLY A 233 0.71 10.62 -17.60
C GLY A 233 -0.13 11.35 -16.54
N ALA A 234 -0.94 10.61 -15.78
CA ALA A 234 -1.80 11.14 -14.72
C ALA A 234 -1.05 12.01 -13.70
N VAL A 235 0.16 11.61 -13.29
CA VAL A 235 0.96 12.38 -12.32
C VAL A 235 1.42 13.70 -12.92
N ALA A 236 1.80 13.72 -14.20
CA ALA A 236 2.15 14.96 -14.89
C ALA A 236 0.97 15.92 -14.97
N GLN A 237 -0.22 15.41 -15.31
CA GLN A 237 -1.45 16.20 -15.34
C GLN A 237 -1.76 16.80 -13.96
N LEU A 238 -1.60 16.01 -12.89
CA LEU A 238 -1.80 16.50 -11.51
C LEU A 238 -0.86 17.65 -11.19
N ILE A 239 0.44 17.48 -11.49
CA ILE A 239 1.46 18.53 -11.23
C ILE A 239 1.15 19.80 -12.03
N GLU A 240 0.78 19.68 -13.30
CA GLU A 240 0.37 20.81 -14.14
C GLU A 240 -0.84 21.56 -13.56
N LEU A 241 -1.82 20.83 -13.01
CA LEU A 241 -2.97 21.44 -12.31
C LEU A 241 -2.57 22.20 -11.05
N LEU A 242 -1.63 21.63 -10.26
CA LEU A 242 -1.13 22.27 -9.05
C LEU A 242 -0.31 23.52 -9.40
N GLU A 243 0.58 23.43 -10.39
CA GLU A 243 1.36 24.60 -10.89
C GLU A 243 0.44 25.72 -11.32
N ALA A 244 -0.61 25.45 -12.11
CA ALA A 244 -1.56 26.44 -12.55
C ALA A 244 -2.36 27.10 -11.39
N LYS A 245 -2.59 26.36 -10.31
CA LYS A 245 -3.32 26.85 -9.13
C LYS A 245 -2.47 27.75 -8.23
N TYR A 246 -1.17 27.53 -8.15
CA TYR A 246 -0.27 28.21 -7.20
C TYR A 246 0.68 29.21 -7.85
N GLU A 247 0.82 29.25 -9.19
CA GLU A 247 1.61 30.25 -9.94
C GLU A 247 0.75 31.43 -10.48
N GLY A 248 -0.55 31.43 -10.27
CA GLY A 248 -1.51 32.50 -10.58
C GLY A 248 -1.80 33.36 -9.36
#